data_795eb43cf628b1a7f946bd1414606ae3
#
_entry.id   795eb43cf628b1a7f946bd1414606ae3
#
_cell.length_a   1.000
_cell.length_b   1.000
_cell.length_c   1.000
_cell.angle_alpha   90.00
_cell.angle_beta   90.00
_cell.angle_gamma   90.00
#
_symmetry.space_group_name_H-M   'P 1'
#
loop_
_entity.id
_entity.type
_entity.pdbx_description
1 polymer ?
#
loop_
_entity_poly.entity_id
_entity_poly.type
_entity_poly.pdbx_seq_one_letter_code
_entity_poly.pdbx_strand_id
1 'polypeptide(L)'
;LLVNWIAGHSLQPFYPYAAIIPVLIIGDIMSKGNPSRQLLIYSGLGIAALLIGIFGSEMISVYAFISVGLFCSTLWPCIYTLAIAGLGEKTNEGSGYLIMMIMGGGFISVLQGALADDNVLGIQQSYWLGVVCFAYLVFFAWTVSKILQRRGVDIFSTEKVSGH
;
A
#
# COMPACT_ATOMS: atom_id res chain seq x y z
N LEU A 1 5.87 -11.84 -16.52
CA LEU A 1 5.48 -11.47 -17.89
C LEU A 1 6.62 -11.74 -18.87
N LEU A 2 7.77 -11.07 -18.74
CA LEU A 2 8.92 -11.19 -19.65
C LEU A 2 9.45 -12.64 -19.73
N VAL A 3 9.61 -13.32 -18.61
CA VAL A 3 10.12 -14.69 -18.56
C VAL A 3 9.17 -15.68 -19.26
N ASN A 4 7.86 -15.54 -19.08
CA ASN A 4 6.87 -16.38 -19.75
C ASN A 4 6.78 -16.09 -21.24
N TRP A 5 6.97 -14.83 -21.65
CA TRP A 5 7.02 -14.45 -23.07
C TRP A 5 8.23 -15.08 -23.78
N ILE A 6 9.40 -15.09 -23.11
CA ILE A 6 10.62 -15.72 -23.62
C ILE A 6 10.49 -17.25 -23.66
N ALA A 7 9.77 -17.85 -22.72
CA ALA A 7 9.55 -19.30 -22.65
C ALA A 7 8.45 -19.81 -23.59
N GLY A 8 7.80 -18.93 -24.37
CA GLY A 8 6.76 -19.32 -25.34
C GLY A 8 5.46 -19.83 -24.71
N HIS A 9 5.23 -19.58 -23.43
CA HIS A 9 3.99 -19.94 -22.73
C HIS A 9 2.89 -18.91 -22.97
N SER A 10 1.62 -19.36 -22.97
CA SER A 10 0.47 -18.47 -23.18
C SER A 10 0.41 -17.37 -22.13
N LEU A 11 0.28 -16.12 -22.57
CA LEU A 11 0.17 -14.92 -21.70
C LEU A 11 -1.26 -14.73 -21.15
N GLN A 12 -2.21 -15.60 -21.50
CA GLN A 12 -3.62 -15.46 -21.10
C GLN A 12 -3.84 -15.22 -19.61
N PRO A 13 -3.18 -15.93 -18.67
CA PRO A 13 -3.40 -15.69 -17.25
C PRO A 13 -2.83 -14.35 -16.74
N PHE A 14 -2.00 -13.66 -17.56
CA PHE A 14 -1.36 -12.40 -17.15
C PHE A 14 -2.07 -11.14 -17.65
N TYR A 15 -3.06 -11.24 -18.53
CA TYR A 15 -3.82 -10.10 -19.03
C TYR A 15 -4.46 -9.24 -17.91
N PRO A 16 -5.08 -9.83 -16.87
CA PRO A 16 -5.68 -9.00 -15.83
C PRO A 16 -4.65 -8.21 -15.02
N TYR A 17 -3.41 -8.71 -14.88
CA TYR A 17 -2.35 -7.95 -14.22
C TYR A 17 -1.87 -6.74 -15.04
N ALA A 18 -1.90 -6.84 -16.37
CA ALA A 18 -1.59 -5.71 -17.23
C ALA A 18 -2.62 -4.58 -17.10
N ALA A 19 -3.85 -4.87 -16.72
CA ALA A 19 -4.88 -3.86 -16.48
C ALA A 19 -4.64 -3.05 -15.19
N ILE A 20 -3.86 -3.56 -14.24
CA ILE A 20 -3.57 -2.87 -12.98
C ILE A 20 -2.52 -1.77 -13.19
N ILE A 21 -1.60 -1.95 -14.14
CA ILE A 21 -0.56 -0.95 -14.45
C ILE A 21 -1.17 0.42 -14.83
N PRO A 22 -2.15 0.52 -15.73
CA PRO A 22 -2.84 1.77 -15.99
C PRO A 22 -3.51 2.39 -14.75
N VAL A 23 -4.07 1.57 -13.87
CA VAL A 23 -4.69 2.05 -12.62
C VAL A 23 -3.64 2.69 -11.71
N LEU A 24 -2.45 2.11 -11.61
CA LEU A 24 -1.33 2.70 -10.86
C LEU A 24 -0.88 4.03 -11.49
N ILE A 25 -0.73 4.09 -12.81
CA ILE A 25 -0.33 5.31 -13.52
C ILE A 25 -1.39 6.41 -13.34
N ILE A 26 -2.66 6.09 -13.49
CA ILE A 26 -3.76 7.04 -13.28
C ILE A 26 -3.78 7.55 -11.84
N GLY A 27 -3.60 6.65 -10.86
CA GLY A 27 -3.53 7.00 -9.45
C GLY A 27 -2.37 7.96 -9.16
N ASP A 28 -1.21 7.75 -9.77
CA ASP A 28 -0.05 8.61 -9.64
C ASP A 28 -0.28 10.00 -10.26
N ILE A 29 -0.83 10.06 -11.46
CA ILE A 29 -1.21 11.31 -12.13
C ILE A 29 -2.26 12.08 -11.31
N MET A 30 -3.26 11.39 -10.73
CA MET A 30 -4.29 12.02 -9.89
C MET A 30 -3.74 12.57 -8.58
N SER A 31 -2.70 11.97 -8.04
CA SER A 31 -2.06 12.43 -6.79
C SER A 31 -1.31 13.74 -6.99
N LYS A 32 -0.94 14.09 -8.23
CA LYS A 32 -0.14 15.28 -8.57
C LYS A 32 1.15 15.40 -7.76
N GLY A 33 1.78 14.27 -7.45
CA GLY A 33 3.00 14.22 -6.63
C GLY A 33 2.80 14.49 -5.12
N ASN A 34 1.55 14.58 -4.63
CA ASN A 34 1.28 14.74 -3.20
C ASN A 34 1.24 13.37 -2.48
N PRO A 35 2.24 13.05 -1.62
CA PRO A 35 2.28 11.74 -0.97
C PRO A 35 1.05 11.46 -0.08
N SER A 36 0.46 12.49 0.54
CA SER A 36 -0.79 12.36 1.31
C SER A 36 -1.98 11.92 0.45
N ARG A 37 -2.16 12.54 -0.71
CA ARG A 37 -3.24 12.19 -1.64
C ARG A 37 -3.01 10.82 -2.24
N GLN A 38 -1.77 10.54 -2.60
CA GLN A 38 -1.37 9.24 -3.14
C GLN A 38 -1.66 8.12 -2.13
N LEU A 39 -1.28 8.31 -0.87
CA LEU A 39 -1.56 7.36 0.20
C LEU A 39 -3.06 7.14 0.39
N LEU A 40 -3.89 8.20 0.36
CA LEU A 40 -5.36 8.09 0.47
C LEU A 40 -5.97 7.32 -0.71
N ILE A 41 -5.56 7.62 -1.95
CA ILE A 41 -6.08 6.97 -3.15
C ILE A 41 -5.73 5.48 -3.14
N TYR A 42 -4.47 5.14 -2.93
CA TYR A 42 -4.04 3.73 -2.96
C TYR A 42 -4.53 2.92 -1.76
N SER A 43 -4.67 3.53 -0.58
CA SER A 43 -5.30 2.86 0.55
C SER A 43 -6.79 2.58 0.29
N GLY A 44 -7.50 3.55 -0.30
CA GLY A 44 -8.89 3.37 -0.69
C GLY A 44 -9.08 2.28 -1.76
N LEU A 45 -8.23 2.27 -2.80
CA LEU A 45 -8.22 1.23 -3.82
C LEU A 45 -7.85 -0.14 -3.22
N GLY A 46 -6.92 -0.18 -2.27
CA GLY A 46 -6.54 -1.38 -1.53
C GLY A 46 -7.72 -1.97 -0.75
N ILE A 47 -8.50 -1.14 -0.05
CA ILE A 47 -9.72 -1.56 0.65
C ILE A 47 -10.73 -2.11 -0.34
N ALA A 48 -10.99 -1.41 -1.46
CA ALA A 48 -11.93 -1.86 -2.48
C ALA A 48 -11.49 -3.22 -3.07
N ALA A 49 -10.21 -3.39 -3.39
CA ALA A 49 -9.68 -4.64 -3.89
C ALA A 49 -9.79 -5.78 -2.87
N LEU A 50 -9.54 -5.52 -1.57
CA LEU A 50 -9.71 -6.50 -0.51
C LEU A 50 -11.17 -6.92 -0.35
N LEU A 51 -12.11 -5.98 -0.38
CA LEU A 51 -13.54 -6.29 -0.30
C LEU A 51 -13.99 -7.12 -1.51
N ILE A 52 -13.56 -6.77 -2.72
CA ILE A 52 -13.81 -7.57 -3.92
C ILE A 52 -13.21 -8.98 -3.76
N GLY A 53 -12.01 -9.10 -3.19
CA GLY A 53 -11.38 -10.38 -2.92
C GLY A 53 -12.13 -11.22 -1.88
N ILE A 54 -12.67 -10.61 -0.84
CA ILE A 54 -13.42 -11.32 0.23
C ILE A 54 -14.78 -11.82 -0.26
N PHE A 55 -15.47 -11.01 -1.07
CA PHE A 55 -16.83 -11.34 -1.55
C PHE A 55 -16.85 -11.94 -2.96
N GLY A 56 -15.72 -11.95 -3.68
CA GLY A 56 -15.60 -12.47 -5.03
C GLY A 56 -15.52 -13.99 -5.11
N SER A 57 -15.65 -14.52 -6.34
CA SER A 57 -15.40 -15.92 -6.63
C SER A 57 -13.89 -16.21 -6.58
N GLU A 58 -13.52 -17.49 -6.38
CA GLU A 58 -12.12 -17.93 -6.18
C GLU A 58 -11.11 -17.28 -7.15
N MET A 59 -11.42 -17.26 -8.44
CA MET A 59 -10.53 -16.66 -9.46
C MET A 59 -10.42 -15.13 -9.29
N ILE A 60 -11.52 -14.44 -9.02
CA ILE A 60 -11.54 -12.98 -8.82
C ILE A 60 -10.78 -12.62 -7.54
N SER A 61 -10.94 -13.41 -6.48
CA SER A 61 -10.26 -13.23 -5.20
C SER A 61 -8.74 -13.26 -5.36
N VAL A 62 -8.21 -14.23 -6.12
CA VAL A 62 -6.76 -14.35 -6.36
C VAL A 62 -6.23 -13.08 -7.04
N TYR A 63 -6.89 -12.61 -8.10
CA TYR A 63 -6.46 -11.40 -8.80
C TYR A 63 -6.58 -10.15 -7.92
N ALA A 64 -7.63 -10.05 -7.13
CA ALA A 64 -7.84 -8.93 -6.21
C ALA A 64 -6.73 -8.87 -5.13
N PHE A 65 -6.40 -10.00 -4.51
CA PHE A 65 -5.36 -10.05 -3.47
C PHE A 65 -3.96 -9.77 -4.01
N ILE A 66 -3.64 -10.23 -5.23
CA ILE A 66 -2.37 -9.88 -5.87
C ILE A 66 -2.31 -8.38 -6.20
N SER A 67 -3.45 -7.78 -6.61
CA SER A 67 -3.54 -6.33 -6.85
C SER A 67 -3.23 -5.51 -5.60
N VAL A 68 -3.68 -5.97 -4.43
CA VAL A 68 -3.35 -5.34 -3.14
C VAL A 68 -1.85 -5.29 -2.91
N GLY A 69 -1.12 -6.38 -3.24
CA GLY A 69 0.35 -6.40 -3.15
C GLY A 69 1.03 -5.32 -3.99
N LEU A 70 0.50 -5.07 -5.21
CA LEU A 70 1.00 -3.99 -6.06
C LEU A 70 0.72 -2.59 -5.47
N PHE A 71 -0.45 -2.38 -4.88
CA PHE A 71 -0.75 -1.12 -4.18
C PHE A 71 0.16 -0.93 -2.97
N CYS A 72 0.42 -1.98 -2.19
CA CYS A 72 1.33 -1.93 -1.04
C CYS A 72 2.74 -1.49 -1.42
N SER A 73 3.25 -1.87 -2.59
CA SER A 73 4.58 -1.48 -3.05
C SER A 73 4.73 0.03 -3.20
N THR A 74 3.67 0.71 -3.58
CA THR A 74 3.63 2.18 -3.76
C THR A 74 3.38 2.93 -2.46
N LEU A 75 2.72 2.28 -1.48
CA LEU A 75 2.37 2.92 -0.20
C LEU A 75 3.59 3.19 0.68
N TRP A 76 4.60 2.32 0.65
CA TRP A 76 5.76 2.45 1.53
C TRP A 76 6.53 3.76 1.35
N PRO A 77 6.92 4.19 0.13
CA PRO A 77 7.56 5.49 -0.09
C PRO A 77 6.69 6.65 0.41
N CYS A 78 5.38 6.59 0.20
CA CYS A 78 4.45 7.64 0.64
C CYS A 78 4.39 7.74 2.17
N ILE A 79 4.32 6.60 2.88
CA ILE A 79 4.31 6.56 4.34
C ILE A 79 5.63 7.12 4.87
N TYR A 80 6.76 6.69 4.30
CA TYR A 80 8.08 7.15 4.70
C TYR A 80 8.20 8.67 4.56
N THR A 81 7.90 9.21 3.39
CA THR A 81 7.96 10.66 3.11
C THR A 81 7.09 11.46 4.08
N LEU A 82 5.88 10.99 4.35
CA LEU A 82 4.96 11.67 5.27
C LEU A 82 5.43 11.60 6.73
N ALA A 83 6.00 10.48 7.14
CA ALA A 83 6.43 10.27 8.52
C ALA A 83 7.67 11.11 8.87
N ILE A 84 8.59 11.33 7.92
CA ILE A 84 9.77 12.15 8.14
C ILE A 84 9.55 13.64 7.83
N ALA A 85 8.42 14.00 7.21
CA ALA A 85 8.12 15.36 6.84
C ALA A 85 8.08 16.29 8.07
N GLY A 86 8.90 17.34 8.05
CA GLY A 86 8.94 18.36 9.11
C GLY A 86 9.76 17.96 10.35
N LEU A 87 10.49 16.84 10.35
CA LEU A 87 11.39 16.46 11.46
C LEU A 87 12.71 17.24 11.46
N GLY A 88 13.13 17.83 10.34
CA GLY A 88 14.38 18.59 10.25
C GLY A 88 15.60 17.76 10.67
N GLU A 89 16.36 18.24 11.68
CA GLU A 89 17.55 17.55 12.19
C GLU A 89 17.28 16.16 12.77
N LYS A 90 16.04 15.88 13.20
CA LYS A 90 15.64 14.58 13.78
C LYS A 90 15.18 13.55 12.74
N THR A 91 15.35 13.85 11.45
CA THR A 91 14.95 12.95 10.36
C THR A 91 15.63 11.57 10.48
N ASN A 92 16.88 11.52 10.86
CA ASN A 92 17.63 10.27 11.02
C ASN A 92 17.06 9.39 12.15
N GLU A 93 16.70 10.01 13.28
CA GLU A 93 16.08 9.30 14.40
C GLU A 93 14.67 8.79 14.00
N GLY A 94 13.89 9.65 13.36
CA GLY A 94 12.54 9.32 12.89
C GLY A 94 12.55 8.17 11.87
N SER A 95 13.45 8.18 10.91
CA SER A 95 13.60 7.09 9.94
C SER A 95 14.05 5.79 10.60
N GLY A 96 14.93 5.85 11.61
CA GLY A 96 15.32 4.68 12.41
C GLY A 96 14.13 4.02 13.11
N TYR A 97 13.27 4.81 13.77
CA TYR A 97 12.04 4.30 14.39
C TYR A 97 11.08 3.70 13.37
N LEU A 98 10.96 4.32 12.18
CA LEU A 98 10.08 3.82 11.13
C LEU A 98 10.54 2.44 10.63
N ILE A 99 11.85 2.25 10.47
CA ILE A 99 12.43 0.96 10.07
C ILE A 99 12.19 -0.10 11.15
N MET A 100 12.32 0.26 12.44
CA MET A 100 12.01 -0.65 13.54
C MET A 100 10.54 -1.12 13.52
N MET A 101 9.61 -0.25 13.11
CA MET A 101 8.18 -0.60 12.99
C MET A 101 7.89 -1.64 11.91
N ILE A 102 8.79 -1.88 10.96
CA ILE A 102 8.64 -2.95 9.95
C ILE A 102 8.55 -4.32 10.63
N MET A 103 9.19 -4.52 11.78
CA MET A 103 9.04 -5.75 12.55
C MET A 103 7.58 -6.07 12.92
N GLY A 104 6.73 -5.03 13.09
CA GLY A 104 5.30 -5.20 13.32
C GLY A 104 4.59 -5.96 12.19
N GLY A 105 5.06 -5.83 10.95
CA GLY A 105 4.55 -6.59 9.81
C GLY A 105 4.73 -8.09 9.98
N GLY A 106 5.81 -8.54 10.63
CA GLY A 106 6.02 -9.95 10.95
C GLY A 106 4.94 -10.51 11.87
N PHE A 107 4.55 -9.77 12.91
CA PHE A 107 3.47 -10.18 13.82
C PHE A 107 2.11 -10.25 13.11
N ILE A 108 1.81 -9.28 12.26
CA ILE A 108 0.57 -9.27 11.47
C ILE A 108 0.52 -10.47 10.52
N SER A 109 1.63 -10.84 9.89
CA SER A 109 1.71 -12.00 9.00
C SER A 109 1.47 -13.32 9.73
N VAL A 110 2.03 -13.48 10.94
CA VAL A 110 1.78 -14.66 11.79
C VAL A 110 0.32 -14.73 12.22
N LEU A 111 -0.26 -13.60 12.63
CA LEU A 111 -1.67 -13.51 13.01
C LEU A 111 -2.58 -13.84 11.83
N GLN A 112 -2.30 -13.32 10.64
CA GLN A 112 -3.06 -13.63 9.44
C GLN A 112 -2.95 -15.10 9.07
N GLY A 113 -1.75 -15.70 9.19
CA GLY A 113 -1.56 -17.13 8.98
C GLY A 113 -2.38 -17.99 9.95
N ALA A 114 -2.44 -17.61 11.22
CA ALA A 114 -3.28 -18.29 12.20
C ALA A 114 -4.78 -18.15 11.94
N LEU A 115 -5.22 -17.01 11.41
CA LEU A 115 -6.62 -16.78 11.02
C LEU A 115 -6.99 -17.49 9.71
N ALA A 116 -6.00 -17.78 8.85
CA ALA A 116 -6.20 -18.46 7.57
C ALA A 116 -6.43 -19.97 7.70
N ASP A 117 -6.25 -20.55 8.90
CA ASP A 117 -6.55 -21.95 9.16
C ASP A 117 -8.05 -22.21 8.89
N ASP A 118 -8.33 -23.30 8.16
CA ASP A 118 -9.70 -23.70 7.77
C ASP A 118 -10.60 -23.96 8.99
N ASN A 119 -10.03 -24.28 10.14
CA ASN A 119 -10.76 -24.45 11.40
C ASN A 119 -11.14 -23.13 12.09
N VAL A 120 -10.60 -21.97 11.65
CA VAL A 120 -10.84 -20.65 12.27
C VAL A 120 -11.72 -19.82 11.35
N LEU A 121 -11.16 -19.25 10.29
CA LEU A 121 -11.87 -18.35 9.37
C LEU A 121 -11.67 -18.72 7.89
N GLY A 122 -10.61 -19.47 7.59
CA GLY A 122 -10.20 -19.78 6.24
C GLY A 122 -9.44 -18.62 5.56
N ILE A 123 -8.77 -18.95 4.46
CA ILE A 123 -7.85 -18.05 3.76
C ILE A 123 -8.52 -16.73 3.35
N GLN A 124 -9.71 -16.81 2.75
CA GLN A 124 -10.42 -15.66 2.20
C GLN A 124 -10.87 -14.68 3.29
N GLN A 125 -11.37 -15.19 4.41
CA GLN A 125 -11.83 -14.36 5.53
C GLN A 125 -10.68 -13.78 6.36
N SER A 126 -9.49 -14.38 6.35
CA SER A 126 -8.32 -13.83 7.06
C SER A 126 -7.90 -12.45 6.54
N TYR A 127 -8.27 -12.10 5.31
CA TYR A 127 -7.97 -10.80 4.71
C TYR A 127 -8.76 -9.62 5.31
N TRP A 128 -9.75 -9.88 6.20
CA TRP A 128 -10.34 -8.81 7.01
C TRP A 128 -9.30 -8.07 7.85
N LEU A 129 -8.26 -8.76 8.29
CA LEU A 129 -7.13 -8.13 8.97
C LEU A 129 -6.45 -7.08 8.08
N GLY A 130 -6.30 -7.37 6.78
CA GLY A 130 -5.80 -6.41 5.79
C GLY A 130 -6.69 -5.18 5.66
N VAL A 131 -8.02 -5.35 5.66
CA VAL A 131 -8.97 -4.23 5.61
C VAL A 131 -8.76 -3.28 6.80
N VAL A 132 -8.59 -3.81 8.00
CA VAL A 132 -8.31 -3.02 9.21
C VAL A 132 -6.99 -2.25 9.08
N CYS A 133 -5.94 -2.89 8.57
CA CYS A 133 -4.65 -2.23 8.33
C CYS A 133 -4.76 -1.09 7.32
N PHE A 134 -5.46 -1.29 6.21
CA PHE A 134 -5.66 -0.24 5.21
C PHE A 134 -6.55 0.90 5.73
N ALA A 135 -7.58 0.60 6.53
CA ALA A 135 -8.39 1.62 7.19
C ALA A 135 -7.55 2.49 8.12
N TYR A 136 -6.60 1.89 8.85
CA TYR A 136 -5.64 2.63 9.65
C TYR A 136 -4.74 3.53 8.79
N LEU A 137 -4.30 3.07 7.61
CA LEU A 137 -3.51 3.89 6.68
C LEU A 137 -4.29 5.11 6.16
N VAL A 138 -5.58 4.94 5.85
CA VAL A 138 -6.46 6.06 5.47
C VAL A 138 -6.55 7.08 6.61
N PHE A 139 -6.77 6.60 7.84
CA PHE A 139 -6.83 7.46 9.01
C PHE A 139 -5.49 8.20 9.25
N PHE A 140 -4.37 7.50 9.12
CA PHE A 140 -3.03 8.07 9.22
C PHE A 140 -2.81 9.17 8.17
N ALA A 141 -3.07 8.89 6.90
CA ALA A 141 -2.91 9.83 5.81
C ALA A 141 -3.73 11.10 6.02
N TRP A 142 -4.98 10.96 6.46
CA TRP A 142 -5.87 12.08 6.72
C TRP A 142 -5.38 12.93 7.90
N THR A 143 -4.97 12.29 8.99
CA THR A 143 -4.48 12.97 10.20
C THR A 143 -3.19 13.73 9.94
N VAL A 144 -2.21 13.06 9.30
CA VAL A 144 -0.91 13.68 8.98
C VAL A 144 -1.09 14.83 7.99
N SER A 145 -1.95 14.66 6.98
CA SER A 145 -2.25 15.72 6.02
C SER A 145 -2.79 16.99 6.73
N LYS A 146 -3.70 16.83 7.69
CA LYS A 146 -4.21 17.97 8.48
C LYS A 146 -3.14 18.63 9.35
N ILE A 147 -2.28 17.83 9.96
CA ILE A 147 -1.20 18.35 10.83
C ILE A 147 -0.19 19.15 9.99
N LEU A 148 0.24 18.62 8.85
CA LEU A 148 1.20 19.27 7.96
C LEU A 148 0.63 20.59 7.39
N GLN A 149 -0.63 20.60 6.97
CA GLN A 149 -1.30 21.82 6.53
C GLN A 149 -1.35 22.88 7.63
N ARG A 150 -1.62 22.51 8.88
CA ARG A 150 -1.63 23.42 10.02
C ARG A 150 -0.25 23.98 10.36
N ARG A 151 0.80 23.22 10.11
CA ARG A 151 2.19 23.62 10.36
C ARG A 151 2.83 24.40 9.20
N GLY A 152 2.13 24.54 8.07
CA GLY A 152 2.64 25.23 6.88
C GLY A 152 3.86 24.51 6.25
N VAL A 153 4.02 23.21 6.50
CA VAL A 153 5.12 22.43 5.94
C VAL A 153 4.75 22.04 4.51
N ASP A 154 5.45 22.61 3.55
CA ASP A 154 5.36 22.22 2.15
C ASP A 154 6.10 20.90 1.94
N ILE A 155 5.32 19.84 1.69
CA ILE A 155 5.83 18.48 1.48
C ILE A 155 6.77 18.42 0.25
N PHE A 156 6.58 19.33 -0.71
CA PHE A 156 7.42 19.45 -1.91
C PHE A 156 8.82 20.03 -1.67
N SER A 157 9.04 20.73 -0.56
CA SER A 157 10.35 21.32 -0.24
C SER A 157 11.33 20.27 0.33
N THR A 158 10.82 19.18 0.89
CA THR A 158 11.63 18.11 1.50
C THR A 158 12.34 17.24 0.46
N GLU A 159 11.74 17.08 -0.72
CA GLU A 159 12.34 16.29 -1.82
C GLU A 159 13.55 16.98 -2.47
N LYS A 160 13.60 18.32 -2.45
CA LYS A 160 14.74 19.10 -2.97
C LYS A 160 16.00 19.04 -2.11
N VAL A 161 15.88 18.68 -0.83
CA VAL A 161 17.03 18.62 0.11
C VAL A 161 17.75 17.28 0.04
N SER A 162 17.10 16.22 -0.45
CA SER A 162 17.67 14.87 -0.58
C SER A 162 18.48 14.65 -1.87
N GLY A 163 18.61 15.65 -2.73
CA GLY A 163 19.23 15.56 -4.05
C GLY A 163 20.62 16.19 -4.18
N HIS A 164 21.35 16.38 -3.06
CA HIS A 164 22.75 16.82 -3.07
C HIS A 164 23.64 15.88 -2.29
#